data_d343acf43af3c5f6e49846d3e33073f9
#
_entry.id   d343acf43af3c5f6e49846d3e33073f9
#
_cell.length_a   1.000
_cell.length_b   1.000
_cell.length_c   1.000
_cell.angle_alpha   90.00
_cell.angle_beta   90.00
_cell.angle_gamma   90.00
#
_symmetry.space_group_name_H-M   'P 1'
#
loop_
_entity.id
_entity.type
_entity.pdbx_description
1 polymer ?
#
loop_
_entity_poly.entity_id
_entity_poly.type
_entity_poly.pdbx_seq_one_letter_code
_entity_poly.pdbx_strand_id
1 'polypeptide(L)'
;VSLRLLFVSMHTSPASSPGAGDAGGMNVVELHQAQALAELGHQVDIATRRSSPEQEDVTDLGGGVRLLHVDGGPASDLAKSAIDAHIGQFSAGLARLEPYDLVQSHHWMSGVAALPVARRWGVAHVQSYHSVAAHPGSPLSEGEPPESDARVAGEALIARESDAIIAVSTAEARTIVERCGADPARVGVIPPGVDLRTFRPASASERRPACPWCGSRAGYVLMAARLQPLKGGDLAIRAMAELPASVRPDLVIAGDVSHDFADYRDEVEALIDTLGIRSHVHFVGAQSREQLAALMRHSQALLVPSHSETFGLVALEGAASGVPVLASSTGGLREVVVHEETGYLLPDRDPARWGRHLSGLLANEPLRARMGVIARVHARRFAWHDIGVRLGDAYERIAAAHRA
;
A
#
# COMPACT_ATOMS: atom_id res chain seq x y z
N VAL A 1 -27.36 1.27 10.05
CA VAL A 1 -27.21 0.90 11.48
C VAL A 1 -25.79 1.19 11.93
N SER A 2 -25.60 1.84 13.11
CA SER A 2 -24.26 2.00 13.66
C SER A 2 -23.75 0.67 14.18
N LEU A 3 -22.56 0.27 13.75
CA LEU A 3 -21.86 -0.96 14.20
C LEU A 3 -20.64 -0.58 15.05
N ARG A 4 -20.31 -1.46 16.03
CA ARG A 4 -19.02 -1.46 16.70
C ARG A 4 -18.09 -2.40 15.93
N LEU A 5 -17.04 -1.86 15.33
CA LEU A 5 -16.11 -2.57 14.45
C LEU A 5 -14.74 -2.70 15.13
N LEU A 6 -14.18 -3.90 15.13
CA LEU A 6 -12.80 -4.14 15.52
C LEU A 6 -11.96 -4.42 14.27
N PHE A 7 -11.01 -3.55 13.99
CA PHE A 7 -9.94 -3.82 13.03
C PHE A 7 -8.76 -4.44 13.77
N VAL A 8 -8.11 -5.42 13.16
CA VAL A 8 -6.98 -6.13 13.76
C VAL A 8 -5.76 -6.05 12.85
N SER A 9 -4.68 -5.46 13.36
CA SER A 9 -3.40 -5.27 12.66
C SER A 9 -2.23 -5.67 13.55
N MET A 10 -1.84 -6.95 13.50
CA MET A 10 -0.88 -7.52 14.44
C MET A 10 0.56 -7.08 14.19
N HIS A 11 1.03 -7.16 12.93
CA HIS A 11 2.47 -7.06 12.61
C HIS A 11 2.97 -5.64 12.39
N THR A 12 2.08 -4.68 12.20
CA THR A 12 2.43 -3.27 12.01
C THR A 12 1.31 -2.39 12.57
N SER A 13 1.67 -1.26 13.17
CA SER A 13 0.70 -0.33 13.74
C SER A 13 0.23 0.68 12.69
N PRO A 14 -1.08 0.97 12.57
CA PRO A 14 -1.58 2.03 11.70
C PRO A 14 -1.09 3.43 12.08
N ALA A 15 -0.55 3.61 13.31
CA ALA A 15 0.08 4.85 13.73
C ALA A 15 1.51 5.03 13.18
N SER A 16 2.12 3.98 12.62
CA SER A 16 3.47 4.05 12.06
C SER A 16 3.49 4.85 10.76
N SER A 17 4.53 5.67 10.57
CA SER A 17 4.71 6.47 9.37
C SER A 17 4.93 5.58 8.15
N PRO A 18 4.13 5.71 7.08
CA PRO A 18 4.32 4.94 5.85
C PRO A 18 5.70 5.17 5.23
N GLY A 19 6.35 4.08 4.80
CA GLY A 19 7.69 4.13 4.21
C GLY A 19 8.83 4.01 5.24
N ALA A 20 8.52 4.01 6.54
CA ALA A 20 9.49 3.72 7.60
C ALA A 20 9.37 2.26 8.05
N GLY A 21 10.48 1.54 8.13
CA GLY A 21 10.51 0.13 8.50
C GLY A 21 9.57 -0.72 7.64
N ASP A 22 8.69 -1.51 8.29
CA ASP A 22 7.70 -2.35 7.61
C ASP A 22 6.35 -1.66 7.37
N ALA A 23 6.19 -0.42 7.82
CA ALA A 23 4.97 0.35 7.57
C ALA A 23 4.84 0.73 6.08
N GLY A 24 3.67 0.50 5.51
CA GLY A 24 3.44 0.70 4.09
C GLY A 24 2.00 1.04 3.75
N GLY A 25 1.60 0.71 2.53
CA GLY A 25 0.25 0.98 2.03
C GLY A 25 -0.87 0.40 2.88
N MET A 26 -0.66 -0.76 3.52
CA MET A 26 -1.66 -1.38 4.39
C MET A 26 -2.04 -0.46 5.56
N ASN A 27 -1.04 0.14 6.24
CA ASN A 27 -1.28 1.05 7.36
C ASN A 27 -2.12 2.26 6.95
N VAL A 28 -1.84 2.81 5.76
CA VAL A 28 -2.63 3.92 5.18
C VAL A 28 -4.07 3.49 4.93
N VAL A 29 -4.26 2.31 4.31
CA VAL A 29 -5.59 1.78 4.00
C VAL A 29 -6.39 1.56 5.27
N GLU A 30 -5.82 0.89 6.25
CA GLU A 30 -6.47 0.54 7.51
C GLU A 30 -6.95 1.78 8.27
N LEU A 31 -6.05 2.76 8.47
CA LEU A 31 -6.38 3.99 9.19
C LEU A 31 -7.49 4.78 8.49
N HIS A 32 -7.38 4.97 7.16
CA HIS A 32 -8.36 5.78 6.44
C HIS A 32 -9.69 5.06 6.26
N GLN A 33 -9.71 3.73 6.13
CA GLN A 33 -10.95 2.95 6.17
C GLN A 33 -11.67 3.10 7.52
N ALA A 34 -10.91 2.99 8.63
CA ALA A 34 -11.45 3.17 9.97
C ALA A 34 -12.03 4.59 10.16
N GLN A 35 -11.29 5.62 9.75
CA GLN A 35 -11.75 7.02 9.83
C GLN A 35 -12.99 7.27 8.96
N ALA A 36 -13.01 6.75 7.72
CA ALA A 36 -14.16 6.92 6.84
C ALA A 36 -15.42 6.24 7.39
N LEU A 37 -15.29 5.09 8.04
CA LEU A 37 -16.40 4.40 8.72
C LEU A 37 -16.85 5.15 9.98
N ALA A 38 -15.92 5.73 10.73
CA ALA A 38 -16.24 6.55 11.90
C ALA A 38 -16.98 7.84 11.49
N GLU A 39 -16.60 8.50 10.38
CA GLU A 39 -17.33 9.63 9.79
C GLU A 39 -18.76 9.28 9.40
N LEU A 40 -19.04 8.02 9.05
CA LEU A 40 -20.37 7.50 8.75
C LEU A 40 -21.17 7.08 9.99
N GLY A 41 -20.62 7.25 11.19
CA GLY A 41 -21.28 6.99 12.46
C GLY A 41 -21.07 5.59 13.05
N HIS A 42 -20.15 4.78 12.52
CA HIS A 42 -19.71 3.55 13.15
C HIS A 42 -18.72 3.84 14.27
N GLN A 43 -18.62 2.94 15.27
CA GLN A 43 -17.56 2.98 16.27
C GLN A 43 -16.45 2.05 15.81
N VAL A 44 -15.24 2.56 15.60
CA VAL A 44 -14.12 1.78 15.07
C VAL A 44 -12.93 1.83 16.02
N ASP A 45 -12.50 0.67 16.48
CA ASP A 45 -11.26 0.48 17.20
C ASP A 45 -10.30 -0.36 16.37
N ILE A 46 -9.01 -0.06 16.43
CA ILE A 46 -7.96 -0.84 15.78
C ILE A 46 -7.11 -1.49 16.87
N ALA A 47 -7.01 -2.81 16.89
CA ALA A 47 -6.14 -3.54 17.80
C ALA A 47 -4.81 -3.88 17.13
N THR A 48 -3.71 -3.48 17.76
CA THR A 48 -2.35 -3.80 17.32
C THR A 48 -1.54 -4.43 18.45
N ARG A 49 -0.47 -5.13 18.11
CA ARG A 49 0.44 -5.71 19.08
C ARG A 49 1.19 -4.61 19.83
N ARG A 50 1.26 -4.71 21.18
CA ARG A 50 2.13 -3.86 21.98
C ARG A 50 3.60 -4.12 21.61
N SER A 51 4.30 -3.08 21.20
CA SER A 51 5.71 -3.15 20.79
C SER A 51 6.66 -2.36 21.71
N SER A 52 6.13 -1.67 22.72
CA SER A 52 6.91 -1.00 23.76
C SER A 52 6.14 -1.00 25.08
N PRO A 53 6.82 -1.15 26.23
CA PRO A 53 6.16 -1.06 27.54
C PRO A 53 5.64 0.35 27.86
N GLU A 54 6.14 1.39 27.18
CA GLU A 54 5.71 2.78 27.38
C GLU A 54 4.43 3.13 26.61
N GLN A 55 3.95 2.24 25.73
CA GLN A 55 2.69 2.47 24.98
C GLN A 55 1.50 2.44 25.93
N GLU A 56 0.66 3.46 25.86
CA GLU A 56 -0.65 3.46 26.53
C GLU A 56 -1.54 2.34 26.00
N ASP A 57 -2.47 1.84 26.83
CA ASP A 57 -3.39 0.79 26.40
C ASP A 57 -4.28 1.25 25.23
N VAL A 58 -4.63 2.53 25.23
CA VAL A 58 -5.50 3.17 24.23
C VAL A 58 -4.89 4.50 23.79
N THR A 59 -4.75 4.68 22.47
CA THR A 59 -4.30 5.93 21.85
C THR A 59 -5.37 6.43 20.89
N ASP A 60 -5.66 7.73 20.90
CA ASP A 60 -6.56 8.37 19.91
C ASP A 60 -5.79 8.60 18.60
N LEU A 61 -6.29 8.04 17.48
CA LEU A 61 -5.74 8.24 16.13
C LEU A 61 -6.41 9.41 15.40
N GLY A 62 -7.31 10.13 16.03
CA GLY A 62 -8.13 11.15 15.39
C GLY A 62 -9.26 10.57 14.53
N GLY A 63 -10.18 11.44 14.09
CA GLY A 63 -11.31 11.02 13.26
C GLY A 63 -12.28 10.04 13.94
N GLY A 64 -12.28 9.98 15.30
CA GLY A 64 -13.14 9.07 16.06
C GLY A 64 -12.63 7.62 16.14
N VAL A 65 -11.38 7.36 15.78
CA VAL A 65 -10.74 6.02 15.80
C VAL A 65 -9.77 5.90 16.95
N ARG A 66 -9.87 4.80 17.72
CA ARG A 66 -8.95 4.47 18.81
C ARG A 66 -8.04 3.31 18.43
N LEU A 67 -6.78 3.39 18.85
CA LEU A 67 -5.79 2.31 18.75
C LEU A 67 -5.68 1.61 20.10
N LEU A 68 -5.89 0.31 20.12
CA LEU A 68 -5.75 -0.54 21.29
C LEU A 68 -4.43 -1.32 21.19
N HIS A 69 -3.54 -1.13 22.17
CA HIS A 69 -2.31 -1.90 22.27
C HIS A 69 -2.55 -3.17 23.06
N VAL A 70 -2.54 -4.29 22.35
CA VAL A 70 -2.86 -5.62 22.91
C VAL A 70 -1.59 -6.44 23.11
N ASP A 71 -1.49 -7.13 24.24
CA ASP A 71 -0.36 -8.00 24.52
C ASP A 71 -0.32 -9.18 23.52
N GLY A 72 0.85 -9.40 22.96
CA GLY A 72 1.09 -10.45 21.97
C GLY A 72 2.59 -10.75 21.82
N GLY A 73 3.16 -11.37 22.86
CA GLY A 73 4.61 -11.60 22.97
C GLY A 73 5.32 -10.47 23.73
N PRO A 74 6.65 -10.34 23.58
CA PRO A 74 7.42 -9.30 24.25
C PRO A 74 7.01 -7.91 23.78
N ALA A 75 6.95 -6.95 24.69
CA ALA A 75 6.70 -5.54 24.41
C ALA A 75 7.99 -4.88 23.84
N SER A 76 8.41 -5.30 22.67
CA SER A 76 9.59 -4.80 21.95
C SER A 76 9.35 -4.87 20.44
N ASP A 77 10.11 -4.11 19.67
CA ASP A 77 10.14 -4.27 18.22
C ASP A 77 10.67 -5.67 17.86
N LEU A 78 9.97 -6.32 16.93
CA LEU A 78 10.31 -7.63 16.41
C LEU A 78 10.40 -7.55 14.89
N ALA A 79 11.35 -8.27 14.31
CA ALA A 79 11.37 -8.51 12.88
C ALA A 79 10.05 -9.19 12.47
N LYS A 80 9.52 -8.85 11.31
CA LYS A 80 8.23 -9.39 10.82
C LYS A 80 8.19 -10.92 10.85
N SER A 81 9.31 -11.56 10.51
CA SER A 81 9.49 -13.02 10.53
C SER A 81 9.44 -13.66 11.93
N ALA A 82 9.55 -12.87 13.01
CA ALA A 82 9.46 -13.36 14.38
C ALA A 82 8.09 -13.15 15.03
N ILE A 83 7.22 -12.36 14.40
CA ILE A 83 5.92 -11.99 14.98
C ILE A 83 4.93 -13.17 14.95
N ASP A 84 5.01 -14.04 13.97
CA ASP A 84 4.09 -15.18 13.79
C ASP A 84 4.09 -16.15 14.97
N ALA A 85 5.24 -16.33 15.64
CA ALA A 85 5.36 -17.14 16.86
C ALA A 85 4.46 -16.63 18.01
N HIS A 86 3.98 -15.40 17.95
CA HIS A 86 3.17 -14.76 19.00
C HIS A 86 1.68 -14.64 18.64
N ILE A 87 1.22 -15.20 17.53
CA ILE A 87 -0.19 -15.15 17.09
C ILE A 87 -1.13 -15.65 18.19
N GLY A 88 -0.81 -16.75 18.84
CA GLY A 88 -1.65 -17.33 19.92
C GLY A 88 -1.73 -16.41 21.15
N GLN A 89 -0.64 -15.76 21.53
CA GLN A 89 -0.65 -14.80 22.65
C GLN A 89 -1.47 -13.55 22.32
N PHE A 90 -1.32 -13.02 21.10
CA PHE A 90 -2.09 -11.88 20.63
C PHE A 90 -3.58 -12.21 20.55
N SER A 91 -3.96 -13.41 20.06
CA SER A 91 -5.34 -13.89 20.04
C SER A 91 -5.93 -13.95 21.46
N ALA A 92 -5.16 -14.44 22.44
CA ALA A 92 -5.58 -14.45 23.83
C ALA A 92 -5.75 -13.03 24.42
N GLY A 93 -4.93 -12.09 24.00
CA GLY A 93 -5.07 -10.67 24.33
C GLY A 93 -6.35 -10.07 23.75
N LEU A 94 -6.61 -10.29 22.45
CA LEU A 94 -7.85 -9.85 21.79
C LEU A 94 -9.10 -10.40 22.48
N ALA A 95 -9.08 -11.66 22.92
CA ALA A 95 -10.21 -12.31 23.58
C ALA A 95 -10.59 -11.71 24.96
N ARG A 96 -9.78 -10.81 25.50
CA ARG A 96 -10.07 -10.04 26.74
C ARG A 96 -10.83 -8.74 26.48
N LEU A 97 -10.89 -8.31 25.22
CA LEU A 97 -11.68 -7.14 24.83
C LEU A 97 -13.17 -7.44 24.93
N GLU A 98 -13.97 -6.39 25.12
CA GLU A 98 -15.43 -6.50 25.00
C GLU A 98 -15.84 -6.83 23.57
N PRO A 99 -16.86 -7.68 23.36
CA PRO A 99 -17.31 -8.05 22.02
C PRO A 99 -17.70 -6.87 21.13
N TYR A 100 -17.43 -7.00 19.85
CA TYR A 100 -17.81 -6.08 18.79
C TYR A 100 -18.94 -6.69 17.95
N ASP A 101 -19.52 -5.93 17.00
CA ASP A 101 -20.53 -6.43 16.08
C ASP A 101 -19.93 -7.14 14.86
N LEU A 102 -18.67 -6.83 14.54
CA LEU A 102 -17.91 -7.41 13.44
C LEU A 102 -16.41 -7.24 13.70
N VAL A 103 -15.62 -8.24 13.29
CA VAL A 103 -14.15 -8.19 13.34
C VAL A 103 -13.61 -8.23 11.92
N GLN A 104 -12.81 -7.20 11.54
CA GLN A 104 -12.01 -7.23 10.32
C GLN A 104 -10.54 -7.37 10.64
N SER A 105 -9.88 -8.31 10.00
CA SER A 105 -8.43 -8.49 10.13
C SER A 105 -7.70 -8.10 8.85
N HIS A 106 -6.54 -7.48 9.03
CA HIS A 106 -5.63 -7.04 7.98
C HIS A 106 -4.35 -7.87 8.02
N HIS A 107 -4.00 -8.50 6.89
CA HIS A 107 -2.91 -9.46 6.75
C HIS A 107 -3.17 -10.81 7.44
N TRP A 108 -2.46 -11.88 7.01
CA TRP A 108 -2.71 -13.25 7.44
C TRP A 108 -2.52 -13.48 8.96
N MET A 109 -1.49 -12.88 9.56
CA MET A 109 -1.23 -13.04 11.02
C MET A 109 -2.41 -12.54 11.85
N SER A 110 -2.94 -11.39 11.47
CA SER A 110 -4.12 -10.80 12.12
C SER A 110 -5.36 -11.66 11.94
N GLY A 111 -5.54 -12.25 10.73
CA GLY A 111 -6.64 -13.15 10.43
C GLY A 111 -6.61 -14.41 11.29
N VAL A 112 -5.46 -15.07 11.38
CA VAL A 112 -5.28 -16.26 12.21
C VAL A 112 -5.52 -15.96 13.70
N ALA A 113 -5.10 -14.77 14.17
CA ALA A 113 -5.33 -14.37 15.56
C ALA A 113 -6.80 -14.01 15.85
N ALA A 114 -7.46 -13.31 14.92
CA ALA A 114 -8.79 -12.73 15.12
C ALA A 114 -9.92 -13.73 14.90
N LEU A 115 -9.78 -14.67 13.97
CA LEU A 115 -10.82 -15.65 13.61
C LEU A 115 -11.39 -16.43 14.82
N PRO A 116 -10.57 -17.04 15.73
CA PRO A 116 -11.09 -17.73 16.90
C PRO A 116 -11.80 -16.79 17.89
N VAL A 117 -11.40 -15.52 17.91
CA VAL A 117 -12.01 -14.50 18.80
C VAL A 117 -13.40 -14.11 18.26
N ALA A 118 -13.52 -13.84 16.97
CA ALA A 118 -14.80 -13.54 16.32
C ALA A 118 -15.80 -14.70 16.53
N ARG A 119 -15.35 -15.94 16.38
CA ARG A 119 -16.17 -17.15 16.64
C ARG A 119 -16.61 -17.25 18.09
N ARG A 120 -15.72 -16.96 19.05
CA ARG A 120 -16.06 -16.95 20.49
C ARG A 120 -17.11 -15.89 20.82
N TRP A 121 -17.06 -14.75 20.15
CA TRP A 121 -18.05 -13.68 20.32
C TRP A 121 -19.34 -13.92 19.54
N GLY A 122 -19.37 -14.88 18.61
CA GLY A 122 -20.54 -15.15 17.76
C GLY A 122 -20.79 -14.01 16.76
N VAL A 123 -19.72 -13.42 16.21
CA VAL A 123 -19.79 -12.31 15.26
C VAL A 123 -19.02 -12.62 13.98
N ALA A 124 -19.39 -11.95 12.90
CA ALA A 124 -18.77 -12.16 11.61
C ALA A 124 -17.29 -11.77 11.61
N HIS A 125 -16.47 -12.59 10.94
CA HIS A 125 -15.07 -12.32 10.65
C HIS A 125 -14.89 -11.96 9.17
N VAL A 126 -14.31 -10.78 8.90
CA VAL A 126 -13.96 -10.32 7.56
C VAL A 126 -12.43 -10.28 7.43
N GLN A 127 -11.90 -10.79 6.33
CA GLN A 127 -10.46 -10.77 6.05
C GLN A 127 -10.10 -9.83 4.91
N SER A 128 -9.05 -9.02 5.09
CA SER A 128 -8.34 -8.31 4.03
C SER A 128 -6.87 -8.74 4.00
N TYR A 129 -6.39 -9.21 2.84
CA TYR A 129 -5.05 -9.80 2.72
C TYR A 129 -3.96 -8.75 2.55
N HIS A 130 -4.17 -7.74 1.72
CA HIS A 130 -3.21 -6.71 1.30
C HIS A 130 -1.97 -7.24 0.57
N SER A 131 -1.65 -8.50 0.73
CA SER A 131 -0.67 -9.28 -0.02
C SER A 131 -0.95 -10.76 0.19
N VAL A 132 -0.72 -11.56 -0.83
CA VAL A 132 -0.86 -13.02 -0.80
C VAL A 132 0.52 -13.63 -1.02
N ALA A 133 0.83 -14.72 -0.32
CA ALA A 133 2.08 -15.45 -0.45
C ALA A 133 2.38 -15.81 -1.90
N ALA A 134 3.65 -15.72 -2.28
CA ALA A 134 4.11 -16.24 -3.56
C ALA A 134 3.95 -17.76 -3.61
N HIS A 135 3.83 -18.31 -4.82
CA HIS A 135 3.86 -19.76 -4.99
C HIS A 135 5.23 -20.31 -4.57
N PRO A 136 5.29 -21.44 -3.88
CA PRO A 136 6.54 -22.13 -3.63
C PRO A 136 7.33 -22.32 -4.95
N GLY A 137 8.60 -21.88 -5.00
CA GLY A 137 9.44 -21.96 -6.19
C GLY A 137 9.18 -20.88 -7.26
N SER A 138 8.31 -19.91 -7.00
CA SER A 138 8.01 -18.79 -7.91
C SER A 138 8.06 -17.47 -7.14
N PRO A 139 9.25 -16.96 -6.78
CA PRO A 139 9.39 -15.70 -6.05
C PRO A 139 8.76 -14.54 -6.83
N LEU A 140 8.23 -13.56 -6.12
CA LEU A 140 7.63 -12.36 -6.71
C LEU A 140 8.67 -11.47 -7.40
N SER A 141 9.92 -11.57 -6.95
CA SER A 141 11.09 -10.95 -7.57
C SER A 141 12.35 -11.79 -7.31
N GLU A 142 13.36 -11.60 -8.14
CA GLU A 142 14.67 -12.21 -7.93
C GLU A 142 15.27 -11.74 -6.59
N GLY A 143 15.77 -12.67 -5.77
CA GLY A 143 16.37 -12.36 -4.46
C GLY A 143 15.38 -12.28 -3.28
N GLU A 144 14.06 -12.44 -3.49
CA GLU A 144 13.15 -12.55 -2.36
C GLU A 144 13.24 -13.92 -1.68
N PRO A 145 13.21 -13.96 -0.33
CA PRO A 145 13.16 -15.23 0.38
C PRO A 145 11.84 -15.97 0.09
N PRO A 146 11.86 -17.31 0.12
CA PRO A 146 10.63 -18.09 -0.02
C PRO A 146 9.67 -17.76 1.13
N GLU A 147 8.38 -17.80 0.84
CA GLU A 147 7.34 -17.62 1.84
C GLU A 147 7.33 -18.76 2.86
N SER A 148 7.03 -18.46 4.12
CA SER A 148 6.97 -19.47 5.18
C SER A 148 5.75 -20.38 5.00
N ASP A 149 5.92 -21.68 5.34
CA ASP A 149 4.79 -22.64 5.35
C ASP A 149 3.67 -22.18 6.29
N ALA A 150 3.99 -21.53 7.39
CA ALA A 150 3.02 -20.96 8.33
C ALA A 150 2.14 -19.91 7.66
N ARG A 151 2.71 -19.03 6.81
CA ARG A 151 1.96 -18.04 6.05
C ARG A 151 1.02 -18.70 5.05
N VAL A 152 1.52 -19.63 4.26
CA VAL A 152 0.71 -20.35 3.26
C VAL A 152 -0.46 -21.08 3.92
N ALA A 153 -0.20 -21.80 5.02
CA ALA A 153 -1.23 -22.49 5.77
C ALA A 153 -2.25 -21.55 6.43
N GLY A 154 -1.75 -20.43 7.00
CA GLY A 154 -2.58 -19.40 7.62
C GLY A 154 -3.50 -18.72 6.60
N GLU A 155 -2.98 -18.32 5.44
CA GLU A 155 -3.76 -17.74 4.35
C GLU A 155 -4.86 -18.68 3.85
N ALA A 156 -4.56 -19.97 3.68
CA ALA A 156 -5.55 -20.98 3.29
C ALA A 156 -6.60 -21.22 4.39
N LEU A 157 -6.22 -21.18 5.66
CA LEU A 157 -7.15 -21.31 6.79
C LEU A 157 -8.18 -20.18 6.79
N ILE A 158 -7.71 -18.93 6.79
CA ILE A 158 -8.60 -17.76 6.83
C ILE A 158 -9.44 -17.62 5.56
N ALA A 159 -8.93 -18.07 4.39
CA ALA A 159 -9.69 -18.11 3.14
C ALA A 159 -10.95 -19.00 3.23
N ARG A 160 -10.81 -20.15 3.88
CA ARG A 160 -11.92 -21.11 4.06
C ARG A 160 -12.89 -20.74 5.17
N GLU A 161 -12.38 -20.11 6.23
CA GLU A 161 -13.08 -20.05 7.51
C GLU A 161 -13.65 -18.65 7.82
N SER A 162 -13.24 -17.59 7.10
CA SER A 162 -13.81 -16.25 7.25
C SER A 162 -15.21 -16.18 6.63
N ASP A 163 -16.10 -15.38 7.21
CA ASP A 163 -17.46 -15.18 6.70
C ASP A 163 -17.43 -14.41 5.37
N ALA A 164 -16.50 -13.47 5.23
CA ALA A 164 -16.26 -12.74 3.99
C ALA A 164 -14.79 -12.32 3.85
N ILE A 165 -14.41 -12.05 2.60
CA ILE A 165 -13.09 -11.53 2.24
C ILE A 165 -13.29 -10.27 1.43
N ILE A 166 -12.60 -9.19 1.80
CA ILE A 166 -12.56 -7.94 1.04
C ILE A 166 -11.17 -7.80 0.43
N ALA A 167 -11.10 -8.05 -0.87
CA ALA A 167 -9.90 -7.86 -1.67
C ALA A 167 -9.78 -6.39 -2.11
N VAL A 168 -8.54 -5.90 -2.21
CA VAL A 168 -8.25 -4.52 -2.62
C VAL A 168 -8.22 -4.32 -4.13
N SER A 169 -8.23 -5.42 -4.91
CA SER A 169 -8.28 -5.40 -6.37
C SER A 169 -8.87 -6.70 -6.93
N THR A 170 -9.33 -6.67 -8.17
CA THR A 170 -9.78 -7.87 -8.88
C THR A 170 -8.64 -8.89 -9.04
N ALA A 171 -7.41 -8.41 -9.21
CA ALA A 171 -6.23 -9.26 -9.30
C ALA A 171 -5.96 -9.99 -7.98
N GLU A 172 -6.07 -9.30 -6.84
CA GLU A 172 -5.94 -9.92 -5.53
C GLU A 172 -7.07 -10.93 -5.28
N ALA A 173 -8.33 -10.56 -5.56
CA ALA A 173 -9.48 -11.46 -5.42
C ALA A 173 -9.27 -12.77 -6.17
N ARG A 174 -8.81 -12.69 -7.42
CA ARG A 174 -8.48 -13.89 -8.22
C ARG A 174 -7.38 -14.72 -7.55
N THR A 175 -6.30 -14.07 -7.08
CA THR A 175 -5.19 -14.75 -6.41
C THR A 175 -5.66 -15.48 -5.14
N ILE A 176 -6.52 -14.84 -4.34
CA ILE A 176 -7.07 -15.41 -3.12
C ILE A 176 -7.93 -16.67 -3.44
N VAL A 177 -8.78 -16.60 -4.46
CA VAL A 177 -9.57 -17.74 -4.89
C VAL A 177 -8.68 -18.88 -5.42
N GLU A 178 -7.75 -18.57 -6.32
CA GLU A 178 -6.93 -19.59 -7.00
C GLU A 178 -5.85 -20.20 -6.10
N ARG A 179 -5.25 -19.43 -5.19
CA ARG A 179 -4.11 -19.89 -4.38
C ARG A 179 -4.50 -20.27 -2.96
N CYS A 180 -5.39 -19.50 -2.32
CA CYS A 180 -5.78 -19.76 -0.94
C CYS A 180 -7.02 -20.62 -0.84
N GLY A 181 -7.72 -20.89 -1.96
CA GLY A 181 -8.91 -21.77 -2.00
C GLY A 181 -10.15 -21.12 -1.39
N ALA A 182 -10.28 -19.79 -1.47
CA ALA A 182 -11.46 -19.08 -1.00
C ALA A 182 -12.68 -19.41 -1.90
N ASP A 183 -13.86 -19.48 -1.27
CA ASP A 183 -15.13 -19.53 -2.00
C ASP A 183 -15.35 -18.18 -2.72
N PRO A 184 -15.46 -18.14 -4.07
CA PRO A 184 -15.69 -16.92 -4.81
C PRO A 184 -16.92 -16.14 -4.34
N ALA A 185 -17.94 -16.80 -3.80
CA ALA A 185 -19.16 -16.16 -3.29
C ALA A 185 -18.91 -15.33 -2.02
N ARG A 186 -17.83 -15.57 -1.31
CA ARG A 186 -17.42 -14.82 -0.11
C ARG A 186 -16.39 -13.72 -0.38
N VAL A 187 -15.90 -13.60 -1.62
CA VAL A 187 -14.86 -12.62 -2.00
C VAL A 187 -15.50 -11.43 -2.69
N GLY A 188 -15.46 -10.27 -2.02
CA GLY A 188 -15.83 -8.99 -2.60
C GLY A 188 -14.60 -8.14 -2.93
N VAL A 189 -14.73 -7.20 -3.86
CA VAL A 189 -13.67 -6.24 -4.21
C VAL A 189 -14.09 -4.84 -3.80
N ILE A 190 -13.34 -4.26 -2.85
CA ILE A 190 -13.47 -2.86 -2.45
C ILE A 190 -12.05 -2.28 -2.45
N PRO A 191 -11.72 -1.46 -3.47
CA PRO A 191 -10.38 -0.88 -3.58
C PRO A 191 -10.13 0.13 -2.45
N PRO A 192 -8.85 0.40 -2.13
CA PRO A 192 -8.48 1.49 -1.26
C PRO A 192 -8.87 2.85 -1.84
N GLY A 193 -8.97 3.83 -0.95
CA GLY A 193 -9.20 5.21 -1.34
C GLY A 193 -7.91 6.04 -1.44
N VAL A 194 -8.10 7.31 -1.77
CA VAL A 194 -7.05 8.33 -1.77
C VAL A 194 -7.55 9.61 -1.11
N ASP A 195 -6.68 10.26 -0.33
CA ASP A 195 -6.96 11.58 0.21
C ASP A 195 -6.78 12.65 -0.88
N LEU A 196 -7.92 13.07 -1.43
CA LEU A 196 -7.99 14.05 -2.51
C LEU A 196 -7.67 15.50 -2.07
N ARG A 197 -7.54 15.76 -0.77
CA ARG A 197 -7.15 17.06 -0.22
C ARG A 197 -5.62 17.18 -0.18
N THR A 198 -4.96 16.16 0.31
CA THR A 198 -3.50 16.06 0.38
C THR A 198 -2.91 15.82 -1.00
N PHE A 199 -3.39 14.79 -1.72
CA PHE A 199 -2.97 14.47 -3.09
C PHE A 199 -3.85 15.20 -4.09
N ARG A 200 -3.35 16.32 -4.58
CA ARG A 200 -4.02 17.20 -5.53
C ARG A 200 -3.02 17.84 -6.49
N PRO A 201 -3.43 18.30 -7.65
CA PRO A 201 -2.58 19.07 -8.53
C PRO A 201 -2.03 20.35 -7.85
N ALA A 202 -0.86 20.81 -8.27
CA ALA A 202 -0.31 22.07 -7.82
C ALA A 202 -1.24 23.24 -8.20
N SER A 203 -1.39 24.22 -7.30
CA SER A 203 -2.05 25.47 -7.64
C SER A 203 -1.06 26.40 -8.36
N ALA A 204 -1.56 27.34 -9.15
CA ALA A 204 -0.71 28.31 -9.88
C ALA A 204 0.18 29.17 -8.96
N SER A 205 -0.23 29.35 -7.71
CA SER A 205 0.52 30.12 -6.70
C SER A 205 1.48 29.29 -5.87
N GLU A 206 1.42 27.95 -6.00
CA GLU A 206 2.20 27.03 -5.18
C GLU A 206 3.64 26.96 -5.71
N ARG A 207 4.60 27.29 -4.84
CA ARG A 207 6.01 27.19 -5.18
C ARG A 207 6.48 25.74 -5.11
N ARG A 208 7.37 25.36 -6.03
CA ARG A 208 8.08 24.08 -5.92
C ARG A 208 8.80 24.03 -4.58
N PRO A 209 8.83 22.83 -3.92
CA PRO A 209 9.64 22.67 -2.71
C PRO A 209 11.07 23.11 -2.95
N ALA A 210 11.64 23.82 -1.99
CA ALA A 210 13.07 24.13 -2.03
C ALA A 210 13.84 22.83 -1.82
N CYS A 211 14.45 22.32 -2.86
CA CYS A 211 15.24 21.10 -2.82
C CYS A 211 16.56 21.33 -3.57
N PRO A 212 17.69 20.78 -3.11
CA PRO A 212 19.00 20.94 -3.76
C PRO A 212 19.02 20.47 -5.22
N TRP A 213 18.16 19.51 -5.56
CA TRP A 213 18.02 18.91 -6.90
C TRP A 213 16.91 19.53 -7.76
N CYS A 214 16.05 20.38 -7.20
CA CYS A 214 14.99 21.05 -7.97
C CYS A 214 15.52 22.20 -8.88
N GLY A 215 16.81 22.46 -8.86
CA GLY A 215 17.47 23.44 -9.72
C GLY A 215 17.73 22.97 -11.16
N SER A 216 17.50 21.70 -11.45
CA SER A 216 17.61 21.15 -12.80
C SER A 216 16.59 21.82 -13.72
N ARG A 217 17.06 22.38 -14.84
CA ARG A 217 16.18 22.93 -15.88
C ARG A 217 15.25 21.89 -16.47
N ALA A 218 15.63 20.61 -16.41
CA ALA A 218 14.86 19.50 -16.94
C ALA A 218 13.76 18.99 -15.99
N GLY A 219 13.68 19.49 -14.73
CA GLY A 219 12.74 19.01 -13.73
C GLY A 219 13.11 17.65 -13.17
N TYR A 220 12.16 16.91 -12.60
CA TYR A 220 12.40 15.56 -12.07
C TYR A 220 11.24 14.61 -12.31
N VAL A 221 11.54 13.32 -12.30
CA VAL A 221 10.59 12.22 -12.18
C VAL A 221 10.69 11.62 -10.78
N LEU A 222 9.59 11.06 -10.27
CA LEU A 222 9.51 10.53 -8.93
C LEU A 222 9.34 9.00 -8.96
N MET A 223 10.02 8.32 -8.07
CA MET A 223 9.69 6.97 -7.63
C MET A 223 9.46 7.02 -6.12
N ALA A 224 8.31 6.52 -5.65
CA ALA A 224 7.99 6.52 -4.22
C ALA A 224 7.65 5.09 -3.79
N ALA A 225 8.58 4.45 -3.09
CA ALA A 225 8.43 3.08 -2.61
C ALA A 225 9.54 2.78 -1.60
N ARG A 226 9.32 1.80 -0.72
CA ARG A 226 10.42 1.20 0.04
C ARG A 226 11.45 0.63 -0.93
N LEU A 227 12.73 0.80 -0.62
CA LEU A 227 13.81 0.23 -1.41
C LEU A 227 13.91 -1.27 -1.12
N GLN A 228 13.38 -2.04 -2.07
CA GLN A 228 13.42 -3.51 -2.10
C GLN A 228 13.28 -3.99 -3.55
N PRO A 229 13.83 -5.15 -3.91
CA PRO A 229 13.81 -5.67 -5.29
C PRO A 229 12.41 -5.66 -5.92
N LEU A 230 11.39 -6.07 -5.17
CA LEU A 230 9.99 -6.13 -5.60
C LEU A 230 9.48 -4.82 -6.21
N LYS A 231 10.00 -3.66 -5.76
CA LYS A 231 9.55 -2.33 -6.21
C LYS A 231 10.28 -1.84 -7.47
N GLY A 232 11.33 -2.54 -7.91
CA GLY A 232 11.94 -2.33 -9.22
C GLY A 232 12.74 -1.04 -9.36
N GLY A 233 13.42 -0.61 -8.29
CA GLY A 233 14.31 0.56 -8.34
C GLY A 233 15.38 0.45 -9.42
N ASP A 234 15.87 -0.75 -9.68
CA ASP A 234 16.81 -1.09 -10.74
C ASP A 234 16.28 -0.70 -12.13
N LEU A 235 15.01 -1.01 -12.41
CA LEU A 235 14.38 -0.68 -13.69
C LEU A 235 14.17 0.82 -13.86
N ALA A 236 13.75 1.53 -12.79
CA ALA A 236 13.63 2.99 -12.84
C ALA A 236 14.96 3.65 -13.21
N ILE A 237 16.07 3.21 -12.59
CA ILE A 237 17.42 3.72 -12.83
C ILE A 237 17.89 3.39 -14.25
N ARG A 238 17.72 2.16 -14.71
CA ARG A 238 18.06 1.76 -16.07
C ARG A 238 17.27 2.55 -17.12
N ALA A 239 15.96 2.75 -16.91
CA ALA A 239 15.12 3.54 -17.79
C ALA A 239 15.58 5.01 -17.87
N MET A 240 16.04 5.57 -16.75
CA MET A 240 16.63 6.91 -16.74
C MET A 240 17.94 6.99 -17.53
N ALA A 241 18.76 5.94 -17.48
CA ALA A 241 20.02 5.89 -18.22
C ALA A 241 19.81 5.87 -19.73
N GLU A 242 18.68 5.34 -20.22
CA GLU A 242 18.30 5.34 -21.63
C GLU A 242 17.98 6.73 -22.20
N LEU A 243 17.72 7.73 -21.35
CA LEU A 243 17.46 9.09 -21.81
C LEU A 243 18.75 9.78 -22.23
N PRO A 244 18.75 10.58 -23.33
CA PRO A 244 19.90 11.40 -23.69
C PRO A 244 20.31 12.34 -22.53
N ALA A 245 21.60 12.42 -22.24
CA ALA A 245 22.12 13.19 -21.10
C ALA A 245 21.71 14.69 -21.15
N SER A 246 21.52 15.26 -22.36
CA SER A 246 21.14 16.66 -22.54
C SER A 246 19.70 17.00 -22.11
N VAL A 247 18.82 15.99 -21.98
CA VAL A 247 17.39 16.15 -21.62
C VAL A 247 16.98 15.30 -20.44
N ARG A 248 17.92 14.57 -19.85
CA ARG A 248 17.67 13.69 -18.69
C ARG A 248 17.29 14.55 -17.47
N PRO A 249 16.09 14.35 -16.90
CA PRO A 249 15.72 15.01 -15.64
C PRO A 249 16.40 14.30 -14.46
N ASP A 250 16.20 14.83 -13.27
CA ASP A 250 16.57 14.11 -12.05
C ASP A 250 15.56 13.01 -11.73
N LEU A 251 16.04 11.90 -11.13
CA LEU A 251 15.21 10.86 -10.53
C LEU A 251 15.25 11.04 -9.01
N VAL A 252 14.10 11.34 -8.43
CA VAL A 252 13.94 11.40 -6.97
C VAL A 252 13.34 10.09 -6.50
N ILE A 253 14.01 9.42 -5.57
CA ILE A 253 13.58 8.16 -4.96
C ILE A 253 13.21 8.45 -3.50
N ALA A 254 11.92 8.35 -3.19
CA ALA A 254 11.36 8.59 -1.86
C ALA A 254 10.96 7.25 -1.21
N GLY A 255 11.54 6.98 -0.05
CA GLY A 255 11.35 5.77 0.75
C GLY A 255 12.67 5.28 1.32
N ASP A 256 12.58 4.59 2.46
CA ASP A 256 13.73 3.98 3.11
C ASP A 256 13.96 2.54 2.65
N VAL A 257 15.14 2.03 2.97
CA VAL A 257 15.48 0.63 2.75
C VAL A 257 14.63 -0.25 3.68
N SER A 258 14.05 -1.31 3.14
CA SER A 258 13.38 -2.32 3.96
C SER A 258 14.41 -3.09 4.79
N HIS A 259 14.12 -3.38 6.06
CA HIS A 259 15.03 -4.07 6.97
C HIS A 259 15.53 -5.42 6.42
N ASP A 260 14.67 -6.14 5.71
CA ASP A 260 15.00 -7.45 5.14
C ASP A 260 15.89 -7.35 3.89
N PHE A 261 16.14 -6.13 3.37
CA PHE A 261 16.88 -5.87 2.13
C PHE A 261 17.93 -4.76 2.32
N ALA A 262 18.65 -4.77 3.44
CA ALA A 262 19.62 -3.74 3.78
C ALA A 262 20.66 -3.49 2.67
N ASP A 263 21.13 -4.56 2.01
CA ASP A 263 22.16 -4.51 0.97
C ASP A 263 21.63 -4.01 -0.38
N TYR A 264 20.30 -4.00 -0.60
CA TYR A 264 19.71 -3.57 -1.87
C TYR A 264 20.03 -2.12 -2.22
N ARG A 265 20.23 -1.28 -1.22
CA ARG A 265 20.68 0.10 -1.41
C ARG A 265 22.03 0.16 -2.10
N ASP A 266 22.98 -0.64 -1.63
CA ASP A 266 24.35 -0.68 -2.15
C ASP A 266 24.36 -1.24 -3.58
N GLU A 267 23.54 -2.26 -3.86
CA GLU A 267 23.36 -2.79 -5.22
C GLU A 267 22.85 -1.72 -6.20
N VAL A 268 21.84 -0.96 -5.77
CA VAL A 268 21.25 0.11 -6.57
C VAL A 268 22.24 1.26 -6.77
N GLU A 269 23.04 1.60 -5.76
CA GLU A 269 24.09 2.62 -5.87
C GLU A 269 25.22 2.19 -6.80
N ALA A 270 25.65 0.93 -6.73
CA ALA A 270 26.63 0.38 -7.67
C ALA A 270 26.11 0.38 -9.12
N LEU A 271 24.81 0.12 -9.32
CA LEU A 271 24.18 0.22 -10.63
C LEU A 271 24.19 1.67 -11.16
N ILE A 272 23.90 2.67 -10.33
CA ILE A 272 23.93 4.09 -10.67
C ILE A 272 25.34 4.50 -11.15
N ASP A 273 26.38 4.04 -10.43
CA ASP A 273 27.77 4.32 -10.80
C ASP A 273 28.17 3.65 -12.11
N THR A 274 27.78 2.39 -12.29
CA THR A 274 28.03 1.65 -13.52
C THR A 274 27.40 2.32 -14.75
N LEU A 275 26.21 2.90 -14.58
CA LEU A 275 25.49 3.61 -15.64
C LEU A 275 25.92 5.09 -15.81
N GLY A 276 26.76 5.61 -14.92
CA GLY A 276 27.30 6.97 -14.99
C GLY A 276 26.24 8.07 -14.80
N ILE A 277 25.20 7.81 -14.03
CA ILE A 277 24.07 8.77 -13.82
C ILE A 277 23.95 9.28 -12.37
N ARG A 278 25.02 9.15 -11.58
CA ARG A 278 25.04 9.54 -10.15
C ARG A 278 24.53 10.95 -9.90
N SER A 279 24.86 11.90 -10.75
CA SER A 279 24.44 13.30 -10.62
C SER A 279 22.94 13.52 -10.83
N HIS A 280 22.23 12.53 -11.36
CA HIS A 280 20.81 12.62 -11.66
C HIS A 280 19.93 11.79 -10.72
N VAL A 281 20.49 11.05 -9.74
CA VAL A 281 19.69 10.20 -8.84
C VAL A 281 19.80 10.67 -7.40
N HIS A 282 18.67 10.94 -6.76
CA HIS A 282 18.59 11.51 -5.42
C HIS A 282 17.68 10.66 -4.53
N PHE A 283 18.25 10.10 -3.48
CA PHE A 283 17.51 9.40 -2.43
C PHE A 283 17.13 10.39 -1.33
N VAL A 284 15.85 10.50 -1.03
CA VAL A 284 15.32 11.48 -0.07
C VAL A 284 14.78 10.86 1.20
N GLY A 285 14.90 9.51 1.34
CA GLY A 285 14.40 8.78 2.50
C GLY A 285 12.87 8.74 2.58
N ALA A 286 12.35 8.24 3.70
CA ALA A 286 10.92 8.25 3.97
C ALA A 286 10.40 9.68 4.05
N GLN A 287 9.19 9.91 3.54
CA GLN A 287 8.55 11.22 3.47
C GLN A 287 7.22 11.18 4.22
N SER A 288 6.87 12.27 4.90
CA SER A 288 5.50 12.43 5.40
C SER A 288 4.50 12.45 4.23
N ARG A 289 3.23 12.26 4.51
CA ARG A 289 2.18 12.29 3.47
C ARG A 289 2.15 13.62 2.73
N GLU A 290 2.32 14.73 3.46
CA GLU A 290 2.35 16.08 2.91
C GLU A 290 3.60 16.33 2.06
N GLN A 291 4.76 15.85 2.53
CA GLN A 291 6.03 15.95 1.78
C GLN A 291 5.96 15.12 0.49
N LEU A 292 5.46 13.89 0.57
CA LEU A 292 5.27 13.02 -0.60
C LEU A 292 4.31 13.66 -1.61
N ALA A 293 3.18 14.20 -1.15
CA ALA A 293 2.22 14.88 -2.00
C ALA A 293 2.84 16.12 -2.68
N ALA A 294 3.69 16.87 -1.96
CA ALA A 294 4.42 18.00 -2.54
C ALA A 294 5.43 17.54 -3.60
N LEU A 295 6.16 16.45 -3.36
CA LEU A 295 7.04 15.86 -4.36
C LEU A 295 6.24 15.37 -5.58
N MET A 296 5.11 14.68 -5.38
CA MET A 296 4.28 14.19 -6.49
C MET A 296 3.78 15.32 -7.38
N ARG A 297 3.12 16.34 -6.81
CA ARG A 297 2.48 17.41 -7.60
C ARG A 297 3.44 18.28 -8.42
N HIS A 298 4.72 18.22 -8.13
CA HIS A 298 5.76 18.94 -8.86
C HIS A 298 6.63 18.04 -9.74
N SER A 299 6.40 16.72 -9.72
CA SER A 299 7.08 15.78 -10.59
C SER A 299 6.48 15.81 -12.01
N GLN A 300 7.28 15.44 -13.00
CA GLN A 300 6.83 15.37 -14.41
C GLN A 300 6.16 14.02 -14.72
N ALA A 301 6.54 12.98 -14.01
CA ALA A 301 5.96 11.64 -14.08
C ALA A 301 6.26 10.87 -12.79
N LEU A 302 5.43 9.88 -12.50
CA LEU A 302 5.66 8.91 -11.42
C LEU A 302 6.02 7.56 -12.04
N LEU A 303 7.10 6.93 -11.57
CA LEU A 303 7.52 5.59 -11.98
C LEU A 303 7.10 4.57 -10.93
N VAL A 304 6.40 3.52 -11.37
CA VAL A 304 5.97 2.39 -10.51
C VAL A 304 6.36 1.08 -11.20
N PRO A 305 7.67 0.75 -11.24
CA PRO A 305 8.21 -0.38 -11.98
C PRO A 305 8.17 -1.69 -11.19
N SER A 306 7.19 -1.87 -10.31
CA SER A 306 7.06 -3.01 -9.41
C SER A 306 6.94 -4.33 -10.18
N HIS A 307 7.57 -5.39 -9.67
CA HIS A 307 7.38 -6.76 -10.18
C HIS A 307 5.97 -7.28 -9.87
N SER A 308 5.47 -6.94 -8.68
CA SER A 308 4.12 -7.27 -8.24
C SER A 308 3.56 -6.10 -7.43
N GLU A 309 2.26 -5.84 -7.59
CA GLU A 309 1.56 -4.80 -6.85
C GLU A 309 0.12 -5.21 -6.60
N THR A 310 -0.28 -5.26 -5.34
CA THR A 310 -1.62 -5.71 -4.98
C THR A 310 -2.70 -4.73 -5.43
N PHE A 311 -2.43 -3.43 -5.27
CA PHE A 311 -3.31 -2.36 -5.74
C PHE A 311 -2.55 -1.23 -6.45
N GLY A 312 -1.57 -0.61 -5.77
CA GLY A 312 -0.83 0.53 -6.31
C GLY A 312 -1.29 1.87 -5.74
N LEU A 313 -1.38 2.00 -4.42
CA LEU A 313 -1.73 3.26 -3.74
C LEU A 313 -0.92 4.44 -4.24
N VAL A 314 0.39 4.27 -4.39
CA VAL A 314 1.29 5.33 -4.87
C VAL A 314 0.92 5.79 -6.28
N ALA A 315 0.54 4.86 -7.16
CA ALA A 315 0.05 5.19 -8.50
C ALA A 315 -1.27 6.00 -8.43
N LEU A 316 -2.18 5.62 -7.52
CA LEU A 316 -3.43 6.33 -7.29
C LEU A 316 -3.18 7.75 -6.71
N GLU A 317 -2.23 7.89 -5.80
CA GLU A 317 -1.80 9.17 -5.23
C GLU A 317 -1.17 10.09 -6.29
N GLY A 318 -0.36 9.53 -7.19
CA GLY A 318 0.16 10.23 -8.37
C GLY A 318 -0.96 10.70 -9.30
N ALA A 319 -1.90 9.82 -9.63
CA ALA A 319 -3.08 10.15 -10.41
C ALA A 319 -3.92 11.26 -9.75
N ALA A 320 -4.14 11.16 -8.44
CA ALA A 320 -4.83 12.18 -7.65
C ALA A 320 -4.09 13.53 -7.65
N SER A 321 -2.77 13.52 -7.72
CA SER A 321 -1.93 14.72 -7.83
C SER A 321 -1.87 15.29 -9.25
N GLY A 322 -2.54 14.65 -10.22
CA GLY A 322 -2.54 15.08 -11.63
C GLY A 322 -1.23 14.77 -12.35
N VAL A 323 -0.53 13.73 -11.94
CA VAL A 323 0.75 13.31 -12.50
C VAL A 323 0.56 12.04 -13.31
N PRO A 324 1.04 11.97 -14.58
CA PRO A 324 0.99 10.75 -15.36
C PRO A 324 1.89 9.67 -14.75
N VAL A 325 1.40 8.43 -14.74
CA VAL A 325 2.08 7.29 -14.14
C VAL A 325 2.63 6.35 -15.22
N LEU A 326 3.92 6.01 -15.16
CA LEU A 326 4.48 4.87 -15.87
C LEU A 326 4.55 3.69 -14.89
N ALA A 327 3.79 2.66 -15.15
CA ALA A 327 3.68 1.51 -14.26
C ALA A 327 3.88 0.18 -14.99
N SER A 328 4.37 -0.83 -14.27
CA SER A 328 4.31 -2.21 -14.73
C SER A 328 2.85 -2.64 -14.91
N SER A 329 2.55 -3.39 -15.97
CA SER A 329 1.22 -3.97 -16.19
C SER A 329 1.04 -5.21 -15.30
N THR A 330 0.95 -5.01 -13.98
CA THR A 330 0.83 -6.08 -12.98
C THR A 330 -0.22 -5.78 -11.92
N GLY A 331 -0.86 -6.80 -11.39
CA GLY A 331 -1.79 -6.72 -10.27
C GLY A 331 -2.82 -5.61 -10.39
N GLY A 332 -3.06 -4.92 -9.30
CA GLY A 332 -4.01 -3.82 -9.19
C GLY A 332 -3.60 -2.53 -9.92
N LEU A 333 -2.35 -2.40 -10.37
CA LEU A 333 -1.94 -1.25 -11.20
C LEU A 333 -2.79 -1.11 -12.46
N ARG A 334 -3.34 -2.22 -12.97
CA ARG A 334 -4.26 -2.23 -14.12
C ARG A 334 -5.63 -1.61 -13.83
N GLU A 335 -5.97 -1.43 -12.57
CA GLU A 335 -7.23 -0.78 -12.14
C GLU A 335 -7.02 0.71 -11.87
N VAL A 336 -5.78 1.08 -11.50
CA VAL A 336 -5.41 2.45 -11.16
C VAL A 336 -4.96 3.25 -12.38
N VAL A 337 -4.21 2.63 -13.29
CA VAL A 337 -3.68 3.30 -14.48
C VAL A 337 -4.46 2.87 -15.71
N VAL A 338 -5.08 3.82 -16.41
CA VAL A 338 -5.70 3.61 -17.71
C VAL A 338 -4.64 3.90 -18.79
N HIS A 339 -4.24 2.84 -19.51
CA HIS A 339 -3.16 2.91 -20.51
C HIS A 339 -3.45 3.96 -21.58
N GLU A 340 -2.46 4.83 -21.86
CA GLU A 340 -2.50 5.95 -22.80
C GLU A 340 -3.47 7.10 -22.42
N GLU A 341 -4.26 6.95 -21.37
CA GLU A 341 -5.17 8.00 -20.91
C GLU A 341 -4.66 8.70 -19.64
N THR A 342 -4.30 7.93 -18.60
CA THR A 342 -3.80 8.46 -17.32
C THR A 342 -2.31 8.23 -17.13
N GLY A 343 -1.68 7.50 -18.02
CA GLY A 343 -0.29 7.09 -17.98
C GLY A 343 -0.04 5.90 -18.89
N TYR A 344 1.01 5.14 -18.62
CA TYR A 344 1.37 3.96 -19.39
C TYR A 344 1.47 2.72 -18.51
N LEU A 345 0.82 1.62 -18.93
CA LEU A 345 1.02 0.28 -18.40
C LEU A 345 1.98 -0.47 -19.32
N LEU A 346 3.15 -0.83 -18.82
CA LEU A 346 4.20 -1.48 -19.60
C LEU A 346 4.26 -2.98 -19.25
N PRO A 347 4.18 -3.86 -20.27
CA PRO A 347 3.99 -5.30 -20.03
C PRO A 347 5.28 -6.04 -19.66
N ASP A 348 6.42 -5.42 -19.86
CA ASP A 348 7.75 -6.01 -19.64
C ASP A 348 8.68 -5.06 -18.87
N ARG A 349 9.85 -5.58 -18.53
CA ARG A 349 10.90 -4.86 -17.82
C ARG A 349 12.05 -4.43 -18.74
N ASP A 350 11.78 -4.15 -20.02
CA ASP A 350 12.77 -3.62 -20.98
C ASP A 350 13.09 -2.14 -20.66
N PRO A 351 14.29 -1.81 -20.15
CA PRO A 351 14.66 -0.43 -19.84
C PRO A 351 14.54 0.51 -21.04
N ALA A 352 14.84 0.03 -22.24
CA ALA A 352 14.77 0.85 -23.45
C ALA A 352 13.31 1.21 -23.79
N ARG A 353 12.35 0.30 -23.55
CA ARG A 353 10.92 0.61 -23.71
C ARG A 353 10.46 1.64 -22.68
N TRP A 354 10.83 1.45 -21.42
CA TRP A 354 10.51 2.40 -20.35
C TRP A 354 11.11 3.78 -20.64
N GLY A 355 12.38 3.83 -21.06
CA GLY A 355 13.07 5.06 -21.46
C GLY A 355 12.38 5.77 -22.61
N ARG A 356 11.93 5.03 -23.65
CA ARG A 356 11.19 5.63 -24.79
C ARG A 356 9.86 6.27 -24.36
N HIS A 357 9.04 5.57 -23.54
CA HIS A 357 7.78 6.13 -23.05
C HIS A 357 8.02 7.34 -22.14
N LEU A 358 9.01 7.26 -21.25
CA LEU A 358 9.40 8.36 -20.40
C LEU A 358 9.86 9.57 -21.21
N SER A 359 10.76 9.36 -22.19
CA SER A 359 11.25 10.42 -23.10
C SER A 359 10.09 11.10 -23.85
N GLY A 360 9.14 10.31 -24.36
CA GLY A 360 7.96 10.84 -25.04
C GLY A 360 7.09 11.71 -24.14
N LEU A 361 6.88 11.29 -22.89
CA LEU A 361 6.18 12.10 -21.90
C LEU A 361 6.93 13.40 -21.58
N LEU A 362 8.23 13.32 -21.33
CA LEU A 362 9.05 14.46 -20.95
C LEU A 362 9.11 15.52 -22.04
N ALA A 363 9.17 15.08 -23.29
CA ALA A 363 9.21 15.98 -24.47
C ALA A 363 7.85 16.63 -24.79
N ASN A 364 6.72 16.13 -24.24
CA ASN A 364 5.38 16.58 -24.60
C ASN A 364 4.59 17.08 -23.40
N GLU A 365 4.79 18.35 -23.03
CA GLU A 365 4.08 18.97 -21.91
C GLU A 365 2.54 18.97 -22.08
N PRO A 366 1.96 19.27 -23.27
CA PRO A 366 0.52 19.16 -23.46
C PRO A 366 -0.03 17.77 -23.22
N LEU A 367 0.70 16.71 -23.60
CA LEU A 367 0.32 15.33 -23.31
C LEU A 367 0.32 15.05 -21.82
N ARG A 368 1.38 15.46 -21.10
CA ARG A 368 1.44 15.32 -19.62
C ARG A 368 0.29 16.01 -18.94
N ALA A 369 0.01 17.26 -19.32
CA ALA A 369 -1.09 18.04 -18.75
C ALA A 369 -2.44 17.37 -18.99
N ARG A 370 -2.70 16.90 -20.21
CA ARG A 370 -3.93 16.16 -20.55
C ARG A 370 -4.06 14.87 -19.73
N MET A 371 -3.02 14.05 -19.69
CA MET A 371 -3.02 12.81 -18.90
C MET A 371 -3.25 13.10 -17.42
N GLY A 372 -2.60 14.12 -16.86
CA GLY A 372 -2.77 14.53 -15.47
C GLY A 372 -4.21 14.92 -15.12
N VAL A 373 -4.89 15.66 -16.01
CA VAL A 373 -6.30 16.01 -15.82
C VAL A 373 -7.18 14.76 -15.82
N ILE A 374 -7.00 13.85 -16.77
CA ILE A 374 -7.78 12.61 -16.86
C ILE A 374 -7.47 11.73 -15.63
N ALA A 375 -6.20 11.61 -15.24
CA ALA A 375 -5.79 10.86 -14.05
C ALA A 375 -6.47 11.38 -12.78
N ARG A 376 -6.53 12.70 -12.59
CA ARG A 376 -7.24 13.31 -11.47
C ARG A 376 -8.73 12.99 -11.48
N VAL A 377 -9.38 13.04 -12.63
CA VAL A 377 -10.81 12.68 -12.77
C VAL A 377 -11.02 11.21 -12.42
N HIS A 378 -10.15 10.31 -12.91
CA HIS A 378 -10.20 8.89 -12.59
C HIS A 378 -10.01 8.64 -11.08
N ALA A 379 -9.03 9.29 -10.45
CA ALA A 379 -8.73 9.12 -9.02
C ALA A 379 -9.87 9.57 -8.10
N ARG A 380 -10.73 10.50 -8.51
CA ARG A 380 -11.89 10.93 -7.71
C ARG A 380 -12.88 9.80 -7.42
N ARG A 381 -12.90 8.76 -8.23
CA ARG A 381 -13.75 7.56 -8.01
C ARG A 381 -13.32 6.73 -6.81
N PHE A 382 -12.13 7.04 -6.27
CA PHE A 382 -11.51 6.38 -5.12
C PHE A 382 -11.43 7.32 -3.90
N ALA A 383 -12.39 8.25 -3.75
CA ALA A 383 -12.45 9.09 -2.54
C ALA A 383 -12.71 8.22 -1.30
N TRP A 384 -11.99 8.46 -0.19
CA TRP A 384 -12.16 7.65 1.03
C TRP A 384 -13.60 7.62 1.53
N HIS A 385 -14.34 8.72 1.41
CA HIS A 385 -15.76 8.76 1.78
C HIS A 385 -16.59 7.71 1.03
N ASP A 386 -16.43 7.64 -0.30
CA ASP A 386 -17.20 6.71 -1.14
C ASP A 386 -16.78 5.25 -0.88
N ILE A 387 -15.50 5.03 -0.58
CA ILE A 387 -14.99 3.72 -0.16
C ILE A 387 -15.56 3.34 1.21
N GLY A 388 -15.62 4.28 2.16
CA GLY A 388 -16.25 4.10 3.47
C GLY A 388 -17.73 3.68 3.36
N VAL A 389 -18.50 4.33 2.50
CA VAL A 389 -19.91 3.95 2.23
C VAL A 389 -20.00 2.51 1.74
N ARG A 390 -19.19 2.14 0.74
CA ARG A 390 -19.18 0.75 0.21
C ARG A 390 -18.78 -0.29 1.26
N LEU A 391 -17.83 0.04 2.14
CA LEU A 391 -17.41 -0.82 3.25
C LEU A 391 -18.53 -0.96 4.29
N GLY A 392 -19.13 0.17 4.72
CA GLY A 392 -20.23 0.18 5.67
C GLY A 392 -21.41 -0.67 5.19
N ASP A 393 -21.83 -0.48 3.95
CA ASP A 393 -22.88 -1.31 3.32
C ASP A 393 -22.53 -2.80 3.30
N ALA A 394 -21.27 -3.14 3.03
CA ALA A 394 -20.80 -4.52 3.03
C ALA A 394 -20.85 -5.11 4.45
N TYR A 395 -20.35 -4.39 5.45
CA TYR A 395 -20.34 -4.85 6.84
C TYR A 395 -21.75 -5.03 7.40
N GLU A 396 -22.66 -4.12 7.12
CA GLU A 396 -24.05 -4.26 7.54
C GLU A 396 -24.70 -5.54 6.97
N ARG A 397 -24.47 -5.81 5.67
CA ARG A 397 -24.96 -7.04 5.03
C ARG A 397 -24.34 -8.30 5.62
N ILE A 398 -23.01 -8.31 5.82
CA ILE A 398 -22.26 -9.44 6.37
C ILE A 398 -22.72 -9.73 7.81
N ALA A 399 -22.79 -8.70 8.65
CA ALA A 399 -23.24 -8.85 10.03
C ALA A 399 -24.71 -9.31 10.13
N ALA A 400 -25.58 -8.86 9.23
CA ALA A 400 -26.96 -9.31 9.17
C ALA A 400 -27.07 -10.79 8.73
N ALA A 401 -26.32 -11.19 7.71
CA ALA A 401 -26.30 -12.57 7.22
C ALA A 401 -25.72 -13.56 8.25
N HIS A 402 -24.72 -13.14 9.06
CA HIS A 402 -24.13 -13.99 10.10
C HIS A 402 -25.09 -14.23 11.27
N ARG A 403 -26.03 -13.28 11.54
CA ARG A 403 -27.03 -13.42 12.61
C ARG A 403 -28.29 -14.20 12.18
N ALA A 404 -28.52 -14.41 10.87
CA ALA A 404 -29.66 -15.11 10.32
C ALA A 404 -29.48 -16.64 10.31
#